data_f0861695cf3da0f1c9e567eea91b25e9
#
_entry.id   f0861695cf3da0f1c9e567eea91b25e9
#
_cell.length_a   1.000
_cell.length_b   1.000
_cell.length_c   1.000
_cell.angle_alpha   90.00
_cell.angle_beta   90.00
_cell.angle_gamma   90.00
#
_symmetry.space_group_name_H-M   'P 1'
#
loop_
_entity.id
_entity.type
_entity.pdbx_description
1 polymer ?
#
loop_
_entity_poly.entity_id
_entity_poly.type
_entity_poly.pdbx_seq_one_letter_code
_entity_poly.pdbx_strand_id
1 'polypeptide(L)'
;KGLLCSSACIGGPISQAFVSGKDDVAKKICEKFIDIFGKDRFFIEIQPFELHNEGHGKKNLQIKINKKLMNLAEEMGLEVICTSDSHFVRKEDFPTYLKLHQIKGSKIGEGYAERYMPSTEEIEEHIEKYHPDRKKMIHHGMKKFLEQIGDSREWFSFKPNMPEYTDDPEETFRLMKKQCIKFLRAHDKFDKKYQDKLKFEFDVIKYHGFQDYFMVVQEYVNWAKKHDIAVGPGRGSAGNSLTNYALGITLVDPVVFDNDFNRFLRKDKK
;
A
#
# COMPACT_ATOMS: atom_id res chain seq x y z
N LYS A 1 13.51 5.61 -11.27
CA LYS A 1 14.76 4.84 -11.21
C LYS A 1 14.72 3.91 -10.00
N GLY A 2 15.25 2.66 -10.11
CA GLY A 2 15.35 1.72 -8.98
C GLY A 2 14.12 0.87 -8.69
N LEU A 3 13.06 0.93 -9.49
CA LEU A 3 11.89 0.08 -9.34
C LEU A 3 11.91 -1.08 -10.35
N LEU A 4 11.56 -2.27 -9.89
CA LEU A 4 11.17 -3.41 -10.72
C LEU A 4 9.65 -3.47 -10.77
N CYS A 5 9.11 -3.91 -11.89
CA CYS A 5 7.66 -4.04 -12.08
C CYS A 5 7.34 -5.40 -12.69
N SER A 6 6.20 -5.96 -12.32
CA SER A 6 5.67 -7.17 -12.95
C SER A 6 4.28 -6.93 -13.55
N SER A 7 3.84 -7.86 -14.39
CA SER A 7 2.51 -7.81 -15.01
C SER A 7 1.35 -8.08 -14.04
N ALA A 8 1.65 -8.34 -12.79
CA ALA A 8 0.72 -8.68 -11.71
C ALA A 8 -0.10 -9.97 -11.96
N CYS A 9 -1.07 -10.25 -11.08
CA CYS A 9 -1.92 -11.44 -11.12
C CYS A 9 -2.93 -11.42 -12.28
N ILE A 10 -3.84 -12.39 -12.29
CA ILE A 10 -4.92 -12.47 -13.30
C ILE A 10 -5.80 -11.21 -13.35
N GLY A 11 -5.86 -10.44 -12.26
CA GLY A 11 -6.54 -9.13 -12.20
C GLY A 11 -5.75 -7.99 -12.87
N GLY A 12 -4.48 -8.19 -13.22
CA GLY A 12 -3.64 -7.20 -13.89
C GLY A 12 -4.12 -6.87 -15.31
N PRO A 13 -3.80 -5.68 -15.83
CA PRO A 13 -4.38 -5.20 -17.09
C PRO A 13 -4.01 -6.06 -18.31
N ILE A 14 -2.81 -6.63 -18.35
CA ILE A 14 -2.38 -7.54 -19.44
C ILE A 14 -3.19 -8.84 -19.38
N SER A 15 -3.27 -9.46 -18.19
CA SER A 15 -4.04 -10.69 -17.99
C SER A 15 -5.53 -10.49 -18.28
N GLN A 16 -6.12 -9.37 -17.86
CA GLN A 16 -7.52 -9.04 -18.14
C GLN A 16 -7.81 -8.83 -19.62
N ALA A 17 -6.87 -8.28 -20.38
CA ALA A 17 -7.00 -8.19 -21.83
C ALA A 17 -7.03 -9.60 -22.46
N PHE A 18 -6.18 -10.52 -22.01
CA PHE A 18 -6.20 -11.92 -22.45
C PHE A 18 -7.48 -12.67 -22.04
N VAL A 19 -7.97 -12.46 -20.83
CA VAL A 19 -9.26 -13.02 -20.35
C VAL A 19 -10.41 -12.58 -21.23
N SER A 20 -10.37 -11.33 -21.69
CA SER A 20 -11.38 -10.72 -22.59
C SER A 20 -11.18 -11.06 -24.07
N GLY A 21 -10.17 -11.87 -24.42
CA GLY A 21 -9.87 -12.24 -25.82
C GLY A 21 -9.29 -11.10 -26.66
N LYS A 22 -8.73 -10.08 -26.02
CA LYS A 22 -8.16 -8.87 -26.68
C LYS A 22 -6.63 -8.92 -26.68
N ASP A 23 -6.07 -9.87 -27.43
CA ASP A 23 -4.63 -10.16 -27.42
C ASP A 23 -3.79 -8.96 -27.89
N ASP A 24 -4.25 -8.20 -28.92
CA ASP A 24 -3.59 -6.98 -29.37
C ASP A 24 -3.55 -5.87 -28.30
N VAL A 25 -4.60 -5.79 -27.48
CA VAL A 25 -4.64 -4.84 -26.35
C VAL A 25 -3.64 -5.23 -25.28
N ALA A 26 -3.52 -6.54 -24.98
CA ALA A 26 -2.52 -7.05 -24.05
C ALA A 26 -1.10 -6.65 -24.45
N LYS A 27 -0.78 -6.80 -25.75
CA LYS A 27 0.51 -6.40 -26.32
C LYS A 27 0.77 -4.89 -26.17
N LYS A 28 -0.18 -4.04 -26.55
CA LYS A 28 -0.07 -2.58 -26.39
C LYS A 28 0.11 -2.13 -24.95
N ILE A 29 -0.55 -2.81 -24.02
CA ILE A 29 -0.36 -2.53 -22.58
C ILE A 29 1.05 -2.92 -22.15
N CYS A 30 1.55 -4.08 -22.61
CA CYS A 30 2.91 -4.54 -22.34
C CYS A 30 3.97 -3.55 -22.87
N GLU A 31 3.82 -3.06 -24.10
CA GLU A 31 4.68 -2.04 -24.70
C GLU A 31 4.75 -0.77 -23.82
N LYS A 32 3.60 -0.30 -23.31
CA LYS A 32 3.57 0.87 -22.40
C LYS A 32 4.33 0.62 -21.10
N PHE A 33 4.25 -0.57 -20.54
CA PHE A 33 5.02 -0.89 -19.32
C PHE A 33 6.52 -0.95 -19.62
N ILE A 34 6.91 -1.47 -20.78
CA ILE A 34 8.31 -1.47 -21.23
C ILE A 34 8.82 -0.02 -21.40
N ASP A 35 8.02 0.87 -21.97
CA ASP A 35 8.39 2.28 -22.14
C ASP A 35 8.60 3.01 -20.80
N ILE A 36 7.77 2.67 -19.80
CA ILE A 36 7.84 3.31 -18.47
C ILE A 36 9.02 2.77 -17.64
N PHE A 37 9.16 1.44 -17.55
CA PHE A 37 10.11 0.81 -16.65
C PHE A 37 11.43 0.43 -17.31
N GLY A 38 11.45 0.24 -18.63
CA GLY A 38 12.52 -0.37 -19.40
C GLY A 38 12.39 -1.89 -19.42
N LYS A 39 12.84 -2.48 -20.51
CA LYS A 39 12.74 -3.93 -20.78
C LYS A 39 13.39 -4.79 -19.68
N ASP A 40 14.52 -4.34 -19.15
CA ASP A 40 15.27 -5.08 -18.13
C ASP A 40 14.65 -5.03 -16.73
N ARG A 41 13.65 -4.17 -16.51
CA ARG A 41 12.99 -3.96 -15.22
C ARG A 41 11.51 -4.26 -15.21
N PHE A 42 10.97 -4.73 -16.32
CA PHE A 42 9.60 -5.18 -16.45
C PHE A 42 9.56 -6.69 -16.69
N PHE A 43 8.85 -7.42 -15.83
CA PHE A 43 8.77 -8.88 -15.84
C PHE A 43 7.35 -9.32 -16.13
N ILE A 44 7.22 -10.39 -16.88
CA ILE A 44 5.93 -11.10 -17.01
C ILE A 44 5.79 -12.04 -15.82
N GLU A 45 4.69 -11.91 -15.10
CA GLU A 45 4.39 -12.70 -13.91
C GLU A 45 3.38 -13.79 -14.24
N ILE A 46 3.70 -15.03 -13.87
CA ILE A 46 2.80 -16.19 -13.92
C ILE A 46 2.54 -16.70 -12.49
N GLN A 47 1.45 -17.42 -12.31
CA GLN A 47 1.04 -17.95 -11.01
C GLN A 47 0.75 -19.45 -11.06
N PRO A 48 1.35 -20.26 -10.16
CA PRO A 48 1.31 -21.72 -10.21
C PRO A 48 0.10 -22.27 -9.45
N PHE A 49 -1.11 -21.93 -9.85
CA PHE A 49 -2.33 -22.51 -9.30
C PHE A 49 -3.42 -22.70 -10.35
N GLU A 50 -4.41 -23.53 -10.04
CA GLU A 50 -5.56 -23.77 -10.88
C GLU A 50 -6.72 -22.84 -10.47
N LEU A 51 -7.17 -21.98 -11.37
CA LEU A 51 -8.36 -21.16 -11.17
C LEU A 51 -9.54 -21.81 -11.88
N HIS A 52 -10.43 -22.39 -11.08
CA HIS A 52 -11.72 -22.89 -11.55
C HIS A 52 -12.74 -21.75 -11.45
N ASN A 53 -13.17 -21.22 -12.57
CA ASN A 53 -14.20 -20.18 -12.60
C ASN A 53 -15.58 -20.85 -12.58
N GLU A 54 -16.14 -20.98 -11.38
CA GLU A 54 -17.50 -21.50 -11.19
C GLU A 54 -18.50 -20.54 -11.82
N GLY A 55 -19.02 -20.84 -12.93
CA GLY A 55 -20.08 -20.07 -13.62
C GLY A 55 -19.86 -19.82 -15.10
N HIS A 56 -18.67 -20.00 -15.64
CA HIS A 56 -18.40 -19.81 -17.07
C HIS A 56 -17.75 -21.00 -17.78
N GLY A 57 -17.76 -22.21 -17.20
CA GLY A 57 -17.24 -23.42 -17.82
C GLY A 57 -15.75 -23.40 -18.21
N LYS A 58 -14.99 -22.39 -17.77
CA LYS A 58 -13.57 -22.22 -18.10
C LYS A 58 -12.71 -22.96 -17.08
N LYS A 59 -12.60 -24.27 -17.22
CA LYS A 59 -11.59 -25.04 -16.47
C LYS A 59 -10.20 -24.50 -16.82
N ASN A 60 -9.35 -24.36 -15.79
CA ASN A 60 -7.94 -24.02 -15.93
C ASN A 60 -7.68 -22.66 -16.60
N LEU A 61 -8.45 -21.62 -16.22
CA LEU A 61 -8.27 -20.28 -16.77
C LEU A 61 -6.87 -19.75 -16.52
N GLN A 62 -6.34 -19.89 -15.28
CA GLN A 62 -4.99 -19.42 -14.94
C GLN A 62 -3.92 -20.06 -15.82
N ILE A 63 -3.99 -21.35 -16.05
CA ILE A 63 -3.02 -22.08 -16.90
C ILE A 63 -3.04 -21.54 -18.33
N LYS A 64 -4.24 -21.27 -18.88
CA LYS A 64 -4.38 -20.68 -20.23
C LYS A 64 -3.80 -19.28 -20.31
N ILE A 65 -4.02 -18.47 -19.28
CA ILE A 65 -3.47 -17.11 -19.20
C ILE A 65 -1.96 -17.16 -19.03
N ASN A 66 -1.42 -18.02 -18.16
CA ASN A 66 0.02 -18.23 -18.00
C ASN A 66 0.69 -18.57 -19.35
N LYS A 67 0.06 -19.44 -20.17
CA LYS A 67 0.56 -19.78 -21.50
C LYS A 67 0.63 -18.55 -22.42
N LYS A 68 -0.44 -17.74 -22.46
CA LYS A 68 -0.47 -16.51 -23.24
C LYS A 68 0.57 -15.49 -22.76
N LEU A 69 0.73 -15.34 -21.45
CA LEU A 69 1.73 -14.46 -20.84
C LEU A 69 3.15 -14.87 -21.21
N MET A 70 3.48 -16.17 -21.13
CA MET A 70 4.80 -16.67 -21.52
C MET A 70 5.07 -16.51 -23.02
N ASN A 71 4.07 -16.72 -23.89
CA ASN A 71 4.19 -16.45 -25.33
C ASN A 71 4.44 -14.96 -25.60
N LEU A 72 3.73 -14.07 -24.90
CA LEU A 72 3.97 -12.64 -24.99
C LEU A 72 5.37 -12.27 -24.52
N ALA A 73 5.85 -12.88 -23.43
CA ALA A 73 7.20 -12.67 -22.93
C ALA A 73 8.26 -13.05 -23.96
N GLU A 74 8.11 -14.20 -24.64
CA GLU A 74 9.01 -14.62 -25.72
C GLU A 74 8.99 -13.63 -26.89
N GLU A 75 7.78 -13.25 -27.35
CA GLU A 75 7.60 -12.30 -28.44
C GLU A 75 8.26 -10.94 -28.14
N MET A 76 8.11 -10.45 -26.90
CA MET A 76 8.63 -9.16 -26.49
C MET A 76 10.07 -9.24 -25.94
N GLY A 77 10.62 -10.45 -25.78
CA GLY A 77 11.94 -10.71 -25.17
C GLY A 77 12.03 -10.24 -23.73
N LEU A 78 11.01 -10.56 -22.92
CA LEU A 78 10.91 -10.25 -21.51
C LEU A 78 11.21 -11.48 -20.65
N GLU A 79 11.67 -11.25 -19.43
CA GLU A 79 11.85 -12.33 -18.45
C GLU A 79 10.53 -12.68 -17.76
N VAL A 80 10.39 -13.96 -17.40
CA VAL A 80 9.20 -14.51 -16.74
C VAL A 80 9.55 -14.84 -15.29
N ILE A 81 8.71 -14.33 -14.37
CA ILE A 81 8.77 -14.70 -12.94
C ILE A 81 7.54 -15.50 -12.54
N CYS A 82 7.71 -16.35 -11.53
CA CYS A 82 6.64 -17.15 -10.94
C CYS A 82 6.41 -16.69 -9.50
N THR A 83 5.19 -16.24 -9.18
CA THR A 83 4.79 -15.81 -7.83
C THR A 83 3.54 -16.57 -7.41
N SER A 84 3.30 -16.71 -6.11
CA SER A 84 2.18 -17.49 -5.59
C SER A 84 0.89 -16.70 -5.37
N ASP A 85 0.93 -15.35 -5.40
CA ASP A 85 -0.24 -14.50 -5.04
C ASP A 85 -0.93 -14.96 -3.74
N SER A 86 -0.11 -15.31 -2.74
CA SER A 86 -0.59 -15.90 -1.48
C SER A 86 -1.44 -14.92 -0.68
N HIS A 87 -2.62 -15.37 -0.24
CA HIS A 87 -3.55 -14.61 0.57
C HIS A 87 -3.63 -15.11 2.01
N PHE A 88 -3.14 -16.32 2.25
CA PHE A 88 -3.01 -16.96 3.57
C PHE A 88 -1.83 -17.94 3.54
N VAL A 89 -1.42 -18.44 4.71
CA VAL A 89 -0.15 -19.17 4.83
C VAL A 89 -0.29 -20.63 4.44
N ARG A 90 -1.25 -21.34 5.02
CA ARG A 90 -1.38 -22.79 4.88
C ARG A 90 -2.69 -23.13 4.17
N LYS A 91 -2.71 -24.22 3.44
CA LYS A 91 -3.92 -24.73 2.76
C LYS A 91 -5.10 -24.91 3.73
N GLU A 92 -4.81 -25.36 4.95
CA GLU A 92 -5.78 -25.59 6.01
C GLU A 92 -6.38 -24.29 6.56
N ASP A 93 -5.76 -23.14 6.32
CA ASP A 93 -6.23 -21.82 6.80
C ASP A 93 -7.37 -21.23 5.95
N PHE A 94 -7.68 -21.86 4.79
CA PHE A 94 -8.71 -21.36 3.88
C PHE A 94 -10.09 -21.17 4.53
N PRO A 95 -10.61 -22.08 5.37
CA PRO A 95 -11.90 -21.86 6.06
C PRO A 95 -11.90 -20.61 6.95
N THR A 96 -10.78 -20.32 7.63
CA THR A 96 -10.62 -19.12 8.44
C THR A 96 -10.60 -17.86 7.57
N TYR A 97 -9.85 -17.89 6.47
CA TYR A 97 -9.80 -16.82 5.49
C TYR A 97 -11.20 -16.53 4.90
N LEU A 98 -11.94 -17.57 4.51
CA LEU A 98 -13.32 -17.47 4.03
C LEU A 98 -14.24 -16.81 5.07
N LYS A 99 -14.11 -17.21 6.35
CA LYS A 99 -14.90 -16.66 7.45
C LYS A 99 -14.64 -15.16 7.66
N LEU A 100 -13.38 -14.74 7.58
CA LEU A 100 -13.03 -13.31 7.66
C LEU A 100 -13.67 -12.48 6.54
N HIS A 101 -13.73 -13.02 5.33
CA HIS A 101 -14.40 -12.37 4.21
C HIS A 101 -15.91 -12.29 4.39
N GLN A 102 -16.54 -13.34 4.91
CA GLN A 102 -17.97 -13.34 5.25
C GLN A 102 -18.31 -12.27 6.28
N ILE A 103 -17.48 -12.12 7.33
CA ILE A 103 -17.63 -11.07 8.36
C ILE A 103 -17.55 -9.66 7.75
N LYS A 104 -16.65 -9.49 6.77
CA LYS A 104 -16.50 -8.20 6.04
C LYS A 104 -17.60 -7.96 4.99
N GLY A 105 -18.54 -8.89 4.80
CA GLY A 105 -19.59 -8.80 3.78
C GLY A 105 -19.09 -9.01 2.35
N SER A 106 -17.86 -9.49 2.16
CA SER A 106 -17.32 -9.80 0.84
C SER A 106 -17.52 -11.27 0.49
N LYS A 107 -17.80 -11.55 -0.78
CA LYS A 107 -17.94 -12.91 -1.32
C LYS A 107 -16.66 -13.28 -2.05
N ILE A 108 -16.05 -14.38 -1.65
CA ILE A 108 -14.94 -15.02 -2.37
C ILE A 108 -15.37 -16.43 -2.79
N GLY A 109 -14.96 -16.86 -3.99
CA GLY A 109 -15.25 -18.19 -4.50
C GLY A 109 -14.25 -19.24 -4.02
N GLU A 110 -14.58 -20.52 -4.24
CA GLU A 110 -13.72 -21.66 -3.88
C GLU A 110 -12.36 -21.64 -4.61
N GLY A 111 -12.25 -20.97 -5.76
CA GLY A 111 -10.99 -20.78 -6.46
C GLY A 111 -9.89 -20.06 -5.66
N TYR A 112 -10.27 -19.39 -4.56
CA TYR A 112 -9.30 -18.80 -3.63
C TYR A 112 -8.61 -19.83 -2.72
N ALA A 113 -9.11 -21.08 -2.64
CA ALA A 113 -8.51 -22.13 -1.83
C ALA A 113 -7.06 -22.47 -2.23
N GLU A 114 -6.69 -22.23 -3.49
CA GLU A 114 -5.35 -22.46 -4.02
C GLU A 114 -4.37 -21.28 -3.76
N ARG A 115 -4.80 -20.21 -3.06
CA ARG A 115 -3.98 -19.02 -2.82
C ARG A 115 -3.29 -19.04 -1.45
N TYR A 116 -2.86 -20.20 -1.01
CA TYR A 116 -1.94 -20.36 0.12
C TYR A 116 -0.49 -20.13 -0.34
N MET A 117 0.45 -20.13 0.58
CA MET A 117 1.88 -20.02 0.28
C MET A 117 2.42 -21.43 -0.03
N PRO A 118 2.57 -21.82 -1.32
CA PRO A 118 3.04 -23.14 -1.70
C PRO A 118 4.52 -23.32 -1.39
N SER A 119 4.96 -24.55 -1.19
CA SER A 119 6.36 -24.90 -1.13
C SER A 119 7.05 -24.81 -2.51
N THR A 120 8.38 -24.80 -2.50
CA THR A 120 9.13 -24.83 -3.77
C THR A 120 8.82 -26.08 -4.57
N GLU A 121 8.67 -27.22 -3.90
CA GLU A 121 8.34 -28.51 -4.51
C GLU A 121 6.96 -28.46 -5.19
N GLU A 122 5.94 -27.91 -4.53
CA GLU A 122 4.60 -27.75 -5.13
C GLU A 122 4.60 -26.84 -6.36
N ILE A 123 5.41 -25.76 -6.33
CA ILE A 123 5.61 -24.87 -7.49
C ILE A 123 6.27 -25.63 -8.64
N GLU A 124 7.33 -26.38 -8.36
CA GLU A 124 8.04 -27.17 -9.36
C GLU A 124 7.16 -28.25 -9.98
N GLU A 125 6.37 -28.97 -9.17
CA GLU A 125 5.38 -29.96 -9.64
C GLU A 125 4.34 -29.31 -10.56
N HIS A 126 3.84 -28.14 -10.21
CA HIS A 126 2.90 -27.40 -11.05
C HIS A 126 3.52 -26.99 -12.39
N ILE A 127 4.76 -26.45 -12.38
CA ILE A 127 5.47 -26.07 -13.60
C ILE A 127 5.70 -27.29 -14.49
N GLU A 128 6.16 -28.39 -13.92
CA GLU A 128 6.39 -29.66 -14.65
C GLU A 128 5.10 -30.19 -15.28
N LYS A 129 3.99 -30.12 -14.55
CA LYS A 129 2.68 -30.61 -15.00
C LYS A 129 2.10 -29.79 -16.15
N TYR A 130 2.21 -28.47 -16.11
CA TYR A 130 1.48 -27.58 -17.01
C TYR A 130 2.34 -26.82 -18.01
N HIS A 131 3.62 -26.64 -17.71
CA HIS A 131 4.55 -25.82 -18.49
C HIS A 131 5.96 -26.43 -18.58
N PRO A 132 6.11 -27.75 -18.84
CA PRO A 132 7.43 -28.41 -18.81
C PRO A 132 8.44 -27.78 -19.77
N ASP A 133 8.00 -27.38 -20.95
CA ASP A 133 8.82 -26.75 -21.98
C ASP A 133 9.32 -25.35 -21.60
N ARG A 134 8.69 -24.72 -20.59
CA ARG A 134 8.96 -23.34 -20.12
C ARG A 134 9.76 -23.28 -18.82
N LYS A 135 10.04 -24.41 -18.19
CA LYS A 135 10.73 -24.50 -16.90
C LYS A 135 12.04 -23.70 -16.87
N LYS A 136 12.88 -23.87 -17.91
CA LYS A 136 14.15 -23.12 -18.01
C LYS A 136 13.96 -21.62 -18.08
N MET A 137 12.94 -21.14 -18.81
CA MET A 137 12.60 -19.73 -18.94
C MET A 137 12.20 -19.15 -17.58
N ILE A 138 11.34 -19.83 -16.84
CA ILE A 138 10.86 -19.41 -15.53
C ILE A 138 12.04 -19.32 -14.53
N HIS A 139 12.87 -20.37 -14.46
CA HIS A 139 14.02 -20.39 -13.57
C HIS A 139 15.02 -19.28 -13.90
N HIS A 140 15.26 -19.02 -15.19
CA HIS A 140 16.16 -17.95 -15.63
C HIS A 140 15.63 -16.57 -15.21
N GLY A 141 14.34 -16.30 -15.45
CA GLY A 141 13.73 -15.03 -15.05
C GLY A 141 13.71 -14.83 -13.55
N MET A 142 13.39 -15.88 -12.76
CA MET A 142 13.48 -15.83 -11.30
C MET A 142 14.88 -15.48 -10.80
N LYS A 143 15.91 -16.13 -11.38
CA LYS A 143 17.31 -15.82 -11.04
C LYS A 143 17.66 -14.37 -11.33
N LYS A 144 17.34 -13.88 -12.53
CA LYS A 144 17.60 -12.47 -12.90
C LYS A 144 16.85 -11.49 -12.00
N PHE A 145 15.61 -11.79 -11.67
CA PHE A 145 14.82 -10.95 -10.77
C PHE A 145 15.47 -10.84 -9.38
N LEU A 146 15.89 -11.95 -8.79
CA LEU A 146 16.56 -11.99 -7.50
C LEU A 146 17.93 -11.28 -7.52
N GLU A 147 18.70 -11.43 -8.60
CA GLU A 147 19.97 -10.72 -8.78
C GLU A 147 19.77 -9.20 -8.82
N GLN A 148 18.69 -8.71 -9.45
CA GLN A 148 18.39 -7.28 -9.50
C GLN A 148 17.86 -6.72 -8.17
N ILE A 149 17.17 -7.54 -7.37
CA ILE A 149 16.74 -7.16 -6.03
C ILE A 149 17.95 -6.91 -5.12
N GLY A 150 18.98 -7.74 -5.22
CA GLY A 150 20.18 -7.62 -4.40
C GLY A 150 19.94 -7.82 -2.91
N ASP A 151 20.76 -7.22 -2.07
CA ASP A 151 20.60 -7.29 -0.61
C ASP A 151 19.61 -6.25 -0.10
N SER A 152 18.43 -6.71 0.27
CA SER A 152 17.35 -5.83 0.77
C SER A 152 17.69 -5.09 2.06
N ARG A 153 18.71 -5.54 2.81
CA ARG A 153 19.18 -4.85 4.03
C ARG A 153 19.77 -3.48 3.74
N GLU A 154 20.30 -3.27 2.53
CA GLU A 154 20.85 -2.00 2.08
C GLU A 154 19.77 -0.97 1.70
N TRP A 155 18.51 -1.40 1.51
CA TRP A 155 17.43 -0.52 1.06
C TRP A 155 16.80 0.27 2.20
N PHE A 156 16.97 -0.19 3.43
CA PHE A 156 16.32 0.39 4.58
C PHE A 156 17.23 1.39 5.29
N SER A 157 16.85 2.64 5.22
CA SER A 157 17.33 3.65 6.17
C SER A 157 16.35 3.68 7.34
N PHE A 158 16.81 3.33 8.54
CA PHE A 158 16.00 3.45 9.76
C PHE A 158 15.87 4.90 10.25
N LYS A 159 16.38 5.85 9.48
CA LYS A 159 16.20 7.28 9.78
C LYS A 159 14.80 7.69 9.29
N PRO A 160 13.97 8.28 10.17
CA PRO A 160 12.71 8.87 9.73
C PRO A 160 13.00 9.93 8.66
N ASN A 161 12.41 9.75 7.48
CA ASN A 161 12.52 10.74 6.40
C ASN A 161 11.25 11.60 6.43
N MET A 162 11.18 12.47 7.44
CA MET A 162 10.08 13.42 7.58
C MET A 162 10.40 14.67 6.75
N PRO A 163 9.41 15.20 6.01
CA PRO A 163 9.59 16.48 5.35
C PRO A 163 9.76 17.58 6.38
N GLU A 164 10.71 18.47 6.16
CA GLU A 164 10.92 19.68 6.93
C GLU A 164 9.93 20.76 6.45
N TYR A 165 9.25 21.41 7.37
CA TYR A 165 8.32 22.50 7.05
C TYR A 165 9.05 23.85 6.91
N THR A 166 10.07 24.04 7.73
CA THR A 166 11.07 25.10 7.58
C THR A 166 12.46 24.50 7.83
N ASP A 167 13.51 25.23 7.44
CA ASP A 167 14.91 24.83 7.67
C ASP A 167 15.30 24.82 9.17
N ASP A 168 14.49 25.44 10.04
CA ASP A 168 14.68 25.51 11.49
C ASP A 168 13.48 24.88 12.24
N PRO A 169 13.66 23.72 12.89
CA PRO A 169 12.62 23.07 13.68
C PRO A 169 12.04 23.94 14.82
N GLU A 170 12.85 24.84 15.41
CA GLU A 170 12.38 25.78 16.45
C GLU A 170 11.48 26.87 15.83
N GLU A 171 11.77 27.31 14.63
CA GLU A 171 10.89 28.22 13.90
C GLU A 171 9.56 27.55 13.56
N THR A 172 9.57 26.32 13.03
CA THR A 172 8.35 25.54 12.77
C THR A 172 7.51 25.42 14.04
N PHE A 173 8.14 25.06 15.16
CA PHE A 173 7.45 24.94 16.44
C PHE A 173 6.83 26.27 16.90
N ARG A 174 7.54 27.38 16.74
CA ARG A 174 7.03 28.72 17.05
C ARG A 174 5.83 29.10 16.17
N LEU A 175 5.87 28.79 14.88
CA LEU A 175 4.77 29.03 13.94
C LEU A 175 3.54 28.21 14.31
N MET A 176 3.71 26.92 14.61
CA MET A 176 2.65 26.03 15.07
C MET A 176 1.96 26.59 16.32
N LYS A 177 2.72 26.94 17.34
CA LYS A 177 2.20 27.54 18.58
C LYS A 177 1.41 28.81 18.30
N LYS A 178 1.97 29.73 17.50
CA LYS A 178 1.33 31.00 17.14
C LYS A 178 -0.02 30.76 16.46
N GLN A 179 -0.10 29.82 15.53
CA GLN A 179 -1.35 29.50 14.83
C GLN A 179 -2.40 28.91 15.78
N CYS A 180 -2.03 27.95 16.62
CA CYS A 180 -2.94 27.37 17.61
C CYS A 180 -3.51 28.41 18.57
N ILE A 181 -2.65 29.26 19.14
CA ILE A 181 -3.07 30.31 20.07
C ILE A 181 -3.99 31.34 19.37
N LYS A 182 -3.62 31.76 18.16
CA LYS A 182 -4.45 32.66 17.35
C LYS A 182 -5.84 32.10 17.11
N PHE A 183 -5.93 30.84 16.72
CA PHE A 183 -7.21 30.15 16.48
C PHE A 183 -8.06 30.09 17.74
N LEU A 184 -7.50 29.62 18.87
CA LEU A 184 -8.26 29.47 20.11
C LEU A 184 -8.76 30.82 20.66
N ARG A 185 -7.96 31.89 20.55
CA ARG A 185 -8.38 33.26 20.94
C ARG A 185 -9.51 33.78 20.06
N ALA A 186 -9.44 33.55 18.75
CA ALA A 186 -10.47 33.98 17.81
C ALA A 186 -11.81 33.27 18.00
N HIS A 187 -11.83 32.14 18.71
CA HIS A 187 -13.04 31.36 19.00
C HIS A 187 -13.44 31.38 20.47
N ASP A 188 -12.91 32.30 21.27
CA ASP A 188 -13.17 32.44 22.72
C ASP A 188 -12.88 31.16 23.52
N LYS A 189 -11.90 30.38 23.07
CA LYS A 189 -11.47 29.08 23.63
C LYS A 189 -10.04 29.15 24.20
N PHE A 190 -9.67 30.22 24.90
CA PHE A 190 -8.33 30.36 25.42
C PHE A 190 -8.32 30.57 26.96
N ASP A 191 -9.22 29.85 27.64
CA ASP A 191 -9.23 29.75 29.09
C ASP A 191 -8.12 28.83 29.62
N LYS A 192 -8.03 28.71 30.95
CA LYS A 192 -6.99 27.92 31.61
C LYS A 192 -7.02 26.45 31.18
N LYS A 193 -8.18 25.82 30.99
CA LYS A 193 -8.32 24.41 30.58
C LYS A 193 -7.69 24.15 29.20
N TYR A 194 -7.99 25.03 28.25
CA TYR A 194 -7.37 24.98 26.90
C TYR A 194 -5.87 25.26 26.93
N GLN A 195 -5.44 26.24 27.72
CA GLN A 195 -4.01 26.56 27.82
C GLN A 195 -3.19 25.43 28.43
N ASP A 196 -3.67 24.80 29.51
CA ASP A 196 -2.98 23.71 30.19
C ASP A 196 -2.88 22.48 29.24
N LYS A 197 -3.96 22.14 28.55
CA LYS A 197 -3.97 21.05 27.57
C LYS A 197 -3.02 21.32 26.39
N LEU A 198 -3.07 22.53 25.84
CA LEU A 198 -2.20 22.90 24.71
C LEU A 198 -0.71 22.87 25.10
N LYS A 199 -0.38 23.36 26.31
CA LYS A 199 0.98 23.29 26.86
C LYS A 199 1.46 21.84 26.95
N PHE A 200 0.64 20.96 27.51
CA PHE A 200 0.96 19.55 27.62
C PHE A 200 1.21 18.91 26.24
N GLU A 201 0.33 19.17 25.27
CA GLU A 201 0.49 18.65 23.91
C GLU A 201 1.77 19.16 23.23
N PHE A 202 2.07 20.45 23.36
CA PHE A 202 3.30 21.04 22.81
C PHE A 202 4.57 20.43 23.42
N ASP A 203 4.57 20.14 24.71
CA ASP A 203 5.71 19.51 25.37
C ASP A 203 5.95 18.07 24.83
N VAL A 204 4.88 17.32 24.51
CA VAL A 204 5.00 15.99 23.92
C VAL A 204 5.41 16.07 22.44
N ILE A 205 4.81 16.99 21.68
CA ILE A 205 5.13 17.18 20.26
C ILE A 205 6.60 17.58 20.09
N LYS A 206 7.07 18.54 20.91
CA LYS A 206 8.47 18.98 20.90
C LYS A 206 9.44 17.86 21.28
N TYR A 207 9.08 17.05 22.28
CA TYR A 207 9.89 15.92 22.72
C TYR A 207 10.16 14.91 21.58
N HIS A 208 9.16 14.67 20.71
CA HIS A 208 9.29 13.77 19.56
C HIS A 208 9.80 14.45 18.28
N GLY A 209 9.92 15.78 18.24
CA GLY A 209 10.30 16.51 17.04
C GLY A 209 9.24 16.47 15.92
N PHE A 210 7.94 16.36 16.26
CA PHE A 210 6.86 16.19 15.29
C PHE A 210 6.20 17.49 14.81
N GLN A 211 6.73 18.65 15.15
CA GLN A 211 6.19 19.96 14.74
C GLN A 211 6.05 20.09 13.22
N ASP A 212 7.04 19.62 12.46
CA ASP A 212 7.00 19.66 11.00
C ASP A 212 5.88 18.78 10.46
N TYR A 213 5.69 17.58 11.04
CA TYR A 213 4.59 16.68 10.66
C TYR A 213 3.23 17.36 10.81
N PHE A 214 2.97 18.04 11.94
CA PHE A 214 1.71 18.75 12.16
C PHE A 214 1.51 19.87 11.15
N MET A 215 2.54 20.63 10.85
CA MET A 215 2.45 21.76 9.92
C MET A 215 2.27 21.32 8.47
N VAL A 216 2.95 20.27 8.04
CA VAL A 216 2.76 19.68 6.71
C VAL A 216 1.34 19.11 6.57
N VAL A 217 0.83 18.37 7.59
CA VAL A 217 -0.54 17.87 7.58
C VAL A 217 -1.55 19.00 7.51
N GLN A 218 -1.35 20.06 8.27
CA GLN A 218 -2.17 21.27 8.23
C GLN A 218 -2.23 21.88 6.81
N GLU A 219 -1.08 21.97 6.17
CA GLU A 219 -0.98 22.60 4.85
C GLU A 219 -1.83 21.88 3.83
N TYR A 220 -1.67 20.56 3.65
CA TYR A 220 -2.44 19.83 2.64
C TYR A 220 -3.93 19.73 3.00
N VAL A 221 -4.30 19.63 4.29
CA VAL A 221 -5.69 19.63 4.72
C VAL A 221 -6.36 20.99 4.41
N ASN A 222 -5.68 22.08 4.74
CA ASN A 222 -6.20 23.41 4.45
C ASN A 222 -6.20 23.73 2.96
N TRP A 223 -5.23 23.21 2.21
CA TRP A 223 -5.23 23.30 0.76
C TRP A 223 -6.46 22.61 0.16
N ALA A 224 -6.76 21.37 0.60
CA ALA A 224 -7.93 20.63 0.16
C ALA A 224 -9.24 21.40 0.43
N LYS A 225 -9.39 21.94 1.65
CA LYS A 225 -10.56 22.75 2.03
C LYS A 225 -10.72 24.00 1.16
N LYS A 226 -9.62 24.67 0.81
CA LYS A 226 -9.62 25.87 -0.05
C LYS A 226 -10.00 25.57 -1.51
N HIS A 227 -9.86 24.31 -1.93
CA HIS A 227 -10.17 23.85 -3.28
C HIS A 227 -11.48 23.05 -3.35
N ASP A 228 -12.37 23.21 -2.36
CA ASP A 228 -13.67 22.54 -2.25
C ASP A 228 -13.58 21.01 -2.29
N ILE A 229 -12.44 20.46 -1.86
CA ILE A 229 -12.28 19.04 -1.69
C ILE A 229 -12.79 18.65 -0.29
N ALA A 230 -13.72 17.72 -0.23
CA ALA A 230 -14.33 17.29 1.02
C ALA A 230 -13.29 16.66 1.95
N VAL A 231 -13.17 17.20 3.17
CA VAL A 231 -12.32 16.68 4.23
C VAL A 231 -13.19 16.28 5.42
N GLY A 232 -13.06 15.04 5.86
CA GLY A 232 -13.83 14.54 7.02
C GLY A 232 -13.45 15.24 8.34
N PRO A 233 -14.28 15.10 9.38
CA PRO A 233 -14.10 15.80 10.66
C PRO A 233 -12.88 15.33 11.47
N GLY A 234 -12.28 14.23 11.10
CA GLY A 234 -11.12 13.61 11.73
C GLY A 234 -11.15 12.10 11.56
N ARG A 235 -10.01 11.45 11.78
CA ARG A 235 -9.86 10.00 11.65
C ARG A 235 -9.01 9.44 12.78
N GLY A 236 -9.41 8.30 13.33
CA GLY A 236 -8.69 7.59 14.38
C GLY A 236 -8.47 8.45 15.62
N SER A 237 -7.29 8.39 16.19
CA SER A 237 -6.93 9.11 17.43
C SER A 237 -6.62 10.61 17.23
N ALA A 238 -6.57 11.10 15.99
CA ALA A 238 -6.26 12.51 15.72
C ALA A 238 -7.25 13.50 16.37
N GLY A 239 -8.51 13.09 16.56
CA GLY A 239 -9.52 13.86 17.28
C GLY A 239 -9.27 14.05 18.80
N ASN A 240 -8.22 13.42 19.35
CA ASN A 240 -7.84 13.61 20.75
C ASN A 240 -6.86 14.77 20.97
N SER A 241 -6.39 15.40 19.88
CA SER A 241 -5.41 16.50 19.93
C SER A 241 -6.05 17.85 19.74
N LEU A 242 -5.85 18.73 20.73
CA LEU A 242 -6.21 20.14 20.66
C LEU A 242 -5.38 20.89 19.61
N THR A 243 -4.13 20.50 19.45
CA THR A 243 -3.25 21.03 18.40
C THR A 243 -3.83 20.75 17.01
N ASN A 244 -4.28 19.52 16.73
CA ASN A 244 -4.94 19.17 15.47
C ASN A 244 -6.22 19.99 15.25
N TYR A 245 -7.03 20.17 16.29
CA TYR A 245 -8.24 20.99 16.22
C TYR A 245 -7.90 22.46 15.91
N ALA A 246 -6.96 23.03 16.65
CA ALA A 246 -6.56 24.43 16.50
C ALA A 246 -5.85 24.72 15.16
N LEU A 247 -5.19 23.74 14.56
CA LEU A 247 -4.60 23.83 13.23
C LEU A 247 -5.63 23.58 12.11
N GLY A 248 -6.87 23.22 12.44
CA GLY A 248 -7.92 22.91 11.46
C GLY A 248 -7.75 21.56 10.78
N ILE A 249 -6.89 20.67 11.30
CA ILE A 249 -6.70 19.30 10.80
C ILE A 249 -7.93 18.45 11.14
N THR A 250 -8.48 18.61 12.36
CA THR A 250 -9.73 17.97 12.78
C THR A 250 -10.79 19.00 13.13
N LEU A 251 -12.06 18.57 13.15
CA LEU A 251 -13.22 19.40 13.55
C LEU A 251 -13.74 19.06 14.95
N VAL A 252 -13.15 18.08 15.60
CA VAL A 252 -13.53 17.62 16.94
C VAL A 252 -12.74 18.39 17.98
N ASP A 253 -13.45 19.09 18.87
CA ASP A 253 -12.86 19.80 20.01
C ASP A 253 -12.60 18.80 21.16
N PRO A 254 -11.34 18.43 21.46
CA PRO A 254 -11.03 17.41 22.45
C PRO A 254 -11.25 17.89 23.90
N VAL A 255 -11.43 19.19 24.12
CA VAL A 255 -11.70 19.74 25.46
C VAL A 255 -13.18 19.58 25.80
N VAL A 256 -14.06 19.77 24.81
CA VAL A 256 -15.52 19.60 24.98
C VAL A 256 -15.87 18.13 25.23
N PHE A 257 -15.22 17.21 24.52
CA PHE A 257 -15.48 15.77 24.63
C PHE A 257 -14.59 15.06 25.65
N ASP A 258 -13.78 15.79 26.40
CA ASP A 258 -12.84 15.25 27.39
C ASP A 258 -11.91 14.15 26.83
N ASN A 259 -11.46 14.32 25.58
CA ASN A 259 -10.60 13.38 24.90
C ASN A 259 -9.17 13.44 25.42
N ASP A 260 -8.56 12.26 25.66
CA ASP A 260 -7.21 12.12 26.17
C ASP A 260 -6.17 12.10 25.03
N PHE A 261 -5.26 13.10 25.03
CA PHE A 261 -4.16 13.22 24.08
C PHE A 261 -3.21 12.02 24.10
N ASN A 262 -3.07 11.33 25.24
CA ASN A 262 -2.22 10.15 25.36
C ASN A 262 -2.67 8.97 24.46
N ARG A 263 -3.91 9.00 23.97
CA ARG A 263 -4.39 8.05 22.96
C ARG A 263 -3.84 8.35 21.56
N PHE A 264 -3.39 9.58 21.32
CA PHE A 264 -2.82 10.02 20.07
C PHE A 264 -1.29 9.97 20.09
N LEU A 265 -0.66 10.64 21.08
CA LEU A 265 0.79 10.71 21.20
C LEU A 265 1.22 10.71 22.68
N ARG A 266 2.24 9.91 23.01
CA ARG A 266 2.79 9.78 24.37
C ARG A 266 4.31 9.77 24.33
N LYS A 267 4.97 10.30 25.38
CA LYS A 267 6.44 10.32 25.49
C LYS A 267 7.08 8.94 25.63
N ASP A 268 6.36 7.98 26.18
CA ASP A 268 6.82 6.60 26.40
C ASP A 268 6.63 5.66 25.21
N LYS A 269 5.97 6.11 24.14
CA LYS A 269 5.86 5.35 22.88
C LYS A 269 6.98 5.81 21.93
N LYS A 270 7.91 4.91 21.69
CA LYS A 270 8.88 5.03 20.59
C LYS A 270 8.28 4.59 19.27
#